data_218d652a29a060797e223e237f02fa0b
#
_entry.id   218d652a29a060797e223e237f02fa0b
#
_cell.length_a   1.000
_cell.length_b   1.000
_cell.length_c   1.000
_cell.angle_alpha   90.00
_cell.angle_beta   90.00
_cell.angle_gamma   90.00
#
_symmetry.space_group_name_H-M   'P 1'
#
loop_
_entity.id
_entity.type
_entity.pdbx_description
1 polymer ?
#
loop_
_entity_poly.entity_id
_entity_poly.type
_entity_poly.pdbx_seq_one_letter_code
_entity_poly.pdbx_strand_id
1 'polypeptide(L)'
;QRMLANMKSITEASRALAYSACAEVDYSGSDLPKESLEKHKRKLGILTPVVKGWCTETAQEVASVSLQCHGGMGYVEETGIAQILRDARILPIYEGTNGIQAMDLVGRKIISDDGLGVRELILEMQECVEAPSLTKLISTSQIDRFKKSLDDLEATVSIITKNSEDKEFTGKIAFDTLMMVGTISAAWQMLLSVERASVAFKNNTSSSEFLKEKTETAKHYLDFILPRYLSNFSTISACTS
;
A
#
# COMPACT_ATOMS: atom_id res chain seq x y z
N GLN A 1 -4.64 16.51 16.32
CA GLN A 1 -4.80 15.05 16.47
C GLN A 1 -4.87 14.34 15.12
N ARG A 2 -5.71 14.77 14.15
CA ARG A 2 -5.85 14.12 12.84
C ARG A 2 -4.54 14.01 12.07
N MET A 3 -3.73 15.07 11.98
CA MET A 3 -2.44 15.05 11.30
C MET A 3 -1.48 14.00 11.90
N LEU A 4 -1.41 13.92 13.23
CA LEU A 4 -0.58 12.92 13.90
C LEU A 4 -1.06 11.48 13.62
N ALA A 5 -2.37 11.26 13.63
CA ALA A 5 -2.95 9.94 13.33
C ALA A 5 -2.73 9.54 11.86
N ASN A 6 -2.83 10.49 10.91
CA ASN A 6 -2.50 10.25 9.50
C ASN A 6 -1.02 9.85 9.35
N MET A 7 -0.10 10.65 9.91
CA MET A 7 1.33 10.36 9.83
C MET A 7 1.67 9.00 10.43
N LYS A 8 1.13 8.69 11.62
CA LYS A 8 1.34 7.39 12.28
C LYS A 8 0.84 6.24 11.41
N SER A 9 -0.40 6.30 10.94
CA SER A 9 -1.00 5.20 10.17
C SER A 9 -0.31 4.98 8.83
N ILE A 10 0.07 6.05 8.11
CA ILE A 10 0.84 5.96 6.86
C ILE A 10 2.22 5.37 7.12
N THR A 11 2.94 5.83 8.15
CA THR A 11 4.28 5.34 8.47
C THR A 11 4.27 3.86 8.86
N GLU A 12 3.32 3.43 9.68
CA GLU A 12 3.19 2.02 10.06
C GLU A 12 2.82 1.14 8.87
N ALA A 13 1.89 1.60 8.04
CA ALA A 13 1.47 0.90 6.83
C ALA A 13 2.61 0.77 5.81
N SER A 14 3.38 1.85 5.57
CA SER A 14 4.56 1.84 4.70
C SER A 14 5.61 0.85 5.18
N ARG A 15 5.89 0.85 6.48
CA ARG A 15 6.85 -0.08 7.09
C ARG A 15 6.40 -1.52 6.96
N ALA A 16 5.14 -1.82 7.24
CA ALA A 16 4.59 -3.16 7.13
C ALA A 16 4.61 -3.65 5.67
N LEU A 17 4.26 -2.79 4.71
CA LEU A 17 4.32 -3.09 3.29
C LEU A 17 5.75 -3.37 2.81
N ALA A 18 6.72 -2.56 3.24
CA ALA A 18 8.13 -2.76 2.90
C ALA A 18 8.66 -4.10 3.46
N TYR A 19 8.36 -4.42 4.71
CA TYR A 19 8.78 -5.70 5.30
C TYR A 19 8.09 -6.90 4.66
N SER A 20 6.83 -6.75 4.23
CA SER A 20 6.16 -7.79 3.43
C SER A 20 6.90 -8.07 2.13
N ALA A 21 7.34 -7.02 1.41
CA ALA A 21 8.14 -7.20 0.21
C ALA A 21 9.53 -7.83 0.49
N CYS A 22 10.18 -7.47 1.60
CA CYS A 22 11.43 -8.10 2.01
C CYS A 22 11.25 -9.60 2.28
N ALA A 23 10.15 -10.00 2.93
CA ALA A 23 9.85 -11.42 3.14
C ALA A 23 9.66 -12.18 1.83
N GLU A 24 9.09 -11.54 0.79
CA GLU A 24 8.96 -12.17 -0.53
C GLU A 24 10.34 -12.39 -1.22
N VAL A 25 11.35 -11.56 -0.90
CA VAL A 25 12.74 -11.81 -1.35
C VAL A 25 13.24 -13.12 -0.76
N ASP A 26 13.07 -13.33 0.55
CA ASP A 26 13.50 -14.54 1.24
C ASP A 26 12.78 -15.78 0.70
N TYR A 27 11.45 -15.71 0.54
CA TYR A 27 10.65 -16.80 -0.03
C TYR A 27 11.03 -17.10 -1.48
N SER A 28 11.27 -16.09 -2.30
CA SER A 28 11.66 -16.26 -3.71
C SER A 28 13.03 -16.91 -3.90
N GLY A 29 13.89 -16.87 -2.89
CA GLY A 29 15.20 -17.51 -2.85
C GLY A 29 15.25 -18.84 -2.06
N SER A 30 14.12 -19.31 -1.51
CA SER A 30 14.05 -20.50 -0.67
C SER A 30 13.80 -21.79 -1.48
N ASP A 31 13.97 -22.95 -0.83
CA ASP A 31 13.72 -24.27 -1.43
C ASP A 31 12.22 -24.65 -1.32
N LEU A 32 11.39 -23.95 -2.08
CA LEU A 32 9.96 -24.17 -2.17
C LEU A 32 9.57 -24.90 -3.47
N PRO A 33 8.41 -25.59 -3.53
CA PRO A 33 7.88 -26.13 -4.77
C PRO A 33 7.81 -25.04 -5.87
N LYS A 34 8.13 -25.42 -7.12
CA LYS A 34 8.23 -24.48 -8.24
C LYS A 34 7.02 -23.55 -8.38
N GLU A 35 5.82 -24.08 -8.23
CA GLU A 35 4.58 -23.30 -8.34
C GLU A 35 4.49 -22.21 -7.25
N SER A 36 4.79 -22.57 -6.00
CA SER A 36 4.86 -21.63 -4.88
C SER A 36 5.93 -20.55 -5.11
N LEU A 37 7.10 -20.98 -5.59
CA LEU A 37 8.22 -20.09 -5.89
C LEU A 37 7.83 -19.03 -6.96
N GLU A 38 7.16 -19.45 -8.03
CA GLU A 38 6.71 -18.52 -9.07
C GLU A 38 5.63 -17.54 -8.55
N LYS A 39 4.76 -17.97 -7.66
CA LYS A 39 3.79 -17.08 -6.99
C LYS A 39 4.52 -16.00 -6.15
N HIS A 40 5.52 -16.39 -5.35
CA HIS A 40 6.31 -15.44 -4.56
C HIS A 40 7.08 -14.45 -5.46
N LYS A 41 7.66 -14.92 -6.57
CA LYS A 41 8.33 -14.05 -7.55
C LYS A 41 7.39 -13.04 -8.20
N ARG A 42 6.16 -13.46 -8.59
CA ARG A 42 5.16 -12.52 -9.13
C ARG A 42 4.77 -11.47 -8.11
N LYS A 43 4.48 -11.89 -6.88
CA LYS A 43 4.14 -10.98 -5.78
C LYS A 43 5.27 -9.99 -5.48
N LEU A 44 6.53 -10.47 -5.38
CA LEU A 44 7.70 -9.61 -5.25
C LEU A 44 7.81 -8.61 -6.41
N GLY A 45 7.58 -9.10 -7.64
CA GLY A 45 7.60 -8.27 -8.84
C GLY A 45 6.61 -7.10 -8.79
N ILE A 46 5.42 -7.29 -8.19
CA ILE A 46 4.41 -6.25 -7.99
C ILE A 46 4.80 -5.35 -6.82
N LEU A 47 5.19 -5.93 -5.69
CA LEU A 47 5.46 -5.16 -4.48
C LEU A 47 6.70 -4.26 -4.62
N THR A 48 7.70 -4.63 -5.40
CA THR A 48 8.93 -3.85 -5.57
C THR A 48 8.65 -2.42 -6.08
N PRO A 49 8.01 -2.20 -7.24
CA PRO A 49 7.69 -0.85 -7.71
C PRO A 49 6.68 -0.14 -6.81
N VAL A 50 5.75 -0.88 -6.20
CA VAL A 50 4.75 -0.32 -5.27
C VAL A 50 5.41 0.21 -4.00
N VAL A 51 6.28 -0.56 -3.37
CA VAL A 51 7.01 -0.12 -2.16
C VAL A 51 7.87 1.10 -2.48
N LYS A 52 8.65 1.05 -3.58
CA LYS A 52 9.48 2.20 -3.94
C LYS A 52 8.62 3.43 -4.24
N GLY A 53 7.59 3.30 -5.08
CA GLY A 53 6.79 4.44 -5.51
C GLY A 53 5.88 4.98 -4.39
N TRP A 54 5.00 4.15 -3.86
CA TRP A 54 4.00 4.58 -2.88
C TRP A 54 4.63 5.02 -1.55
N CYS A 55 5.62 4.26 -1.01
CA CYS A 55 6.23 4.63 0.26
C CYS A 55 7.02 5.94 0.16
N THR A 56 7.65 6.24 -0.98
CA THR A 56 8.40 7.49 -1.15
C THR A 56 7.49 8.71 -1.37
N GLU A 57 6.35 8.56 -2.07
CA GLU A 57 5.34 9.61 -2.16
C GLU A 57 4.72 9.91 -0.78
N THR A 58 4.34 8.87 -0.04
CA THR A 58 3.77 9.03 1.29
C THR A 58 4.79 9.56 2.32
N ALA A 59 6.09 9.26 2.16
CA ALA A 59 7.13 9.84 2.98
C ALA A 59 7.21 11.37 2.79
N GLN A 60 7.03 11.87 1.56
CA GLN A 60 6.93 13.31 1.29
C GLN A 60 5.73 13.95 2.00
N GLU A 61 4.57 13.29 1.94
CA GLU A 61 3.37 13.76 2.65
C GLU A 61 3.63 13.81 4.15
N VAL A 62 4.17 12.74 4.75
CA VAL A 62 4.46 12.67 6.19
C VAL A 62 5.46 13.75 6.60
N ALA A 63 6.53 13.96 5.85
CA ALA A 63 7.53 14.99 6.13
C ALA A 63 6.92 16.41 6.05
N SER A 64 6.10 16.68 5.03
CA SER A 64 5.41 17.97 4.87
C SER A 64 4.41 18.23 6.00
N VAL A 65 3.60 17.24 6.37
CA VAL A 65 2.64 17.35 7.47
C VAL A 65 3.36 17.51 8.81
N SER A 66 4.50 16.83 9.00
CA SER A 66 5.34 16.99 10.19
C SER A 66 5.83 18.42 10.35
N LEU A 67 6.33 19.03 9.25
CA LEU A 67 6.72 20.45 9.25
C LEU A 67 5.54 21.36 9.63
N GLN A 68 4.36 21.09 9.07
CA GLN A 68 3.15 21.85 9.41
C GLN A 68 2.79 21.74 10.89
N CYS A 69 2.98 20.57 11.53
CA CYS A 69 2.73 20.36 12.95
C CYS A 69 3.63 21.23 13.86
N HIS A 70 4.84 21.57 13.40
CA HIS A 70 5.76 22.45 14.12
C HIS A 70 5.43 23.94 13.93
N GLY A 71 4.46 24.29 13.10
CA GLY A 71 4.10 25.68 12.79
C GLY A 71 5.29 26.44 12.16
N GLY A 72 5.42 27.73 12.46
CA GLY A 72 6.52 28.53 11.92
C GLY A 72 7.92 28.02 12.27
N MET A 73 8.06 27.38 13.41
CA MET A 73 9.32 26.75 13.83
C MET A 73 9.72 25.56 12.94
N GLY A 74 8.76 24.88 12.30
CA GLY A 74 9.08 23.82 11.34
C GLY A 74 9.79 24.30 10.09
N TYR A 75 9.61 25.57 9.73
CA TYR A 75 10.25 26.18 8.56
C TYR A 75 11.73 26.53 8.77
N VAL A 76 12.11 26.85 10.02
CA VAL A 76 13.48 27.28 10.34
C VAL A 76 14.43 26.09 10.49
N GLU A 77 15.71 26.28 10.15
CA GLU A 77 16.72 25.21 10.11
C GLU A 77 17.01 24.59 11.49
N GLU A 78 16.91 25.38 12.56
CA GLU A 78 17.28 24.99 13.92
C GLU A 78 16.45 23.82 14.46
N THR A 79 15.24 23.60 13.95
CA THR A 79 14.39 22.46 14.37
C THR A 79 14.76 21.15 13.70
N GLY A 80 15.49 21.19 12.59
CA GLY A 80 15.86 20.01 11.78
C GLY A 80 14.73 19.46 10.91
N ILE A 81 13.47 19.86 11.11
CA ILE A 81 12.34 19.35 10.33
C ILE A 81 12.39 19.79 8.87
N ALA A 82 12.85 21.01 8.61
CA ALA A 82 13.04 21.53 7.25
C ALA A 82 14.04 20.68 6.46
N GLN A 83 15.12 20.20 7.10
CA GLN A 83 16.08 19.28 6.50
C GLN A 83 15.40 17.94 6.17
N ILE A 84 14.62 17.34 7.06
CA ILE A 84 13.93 16.07 6.82
C ILE A 84 13.02 16.15 5.59
N LEU A 85 12.30 17.28 5.42
CA LEU A 85 11.46 17.48 4.24
C LEU A 85 12.28 17.54 2.94
N ARG A 86 13.41 18.26 2.94
CA ARG A 86 14.32 18.33 1.78
C ARG A 86 14.94 16.97 1.48
N ASP A 87 15.43 16.26 2.49
CA ASP A 87 16.05 14.95 2.32
C ASP A 87 15.04 13.89 1.82
N ALA A 88 13.80 13.95 2.29
CA ALA A 88 12.75 13.08 1.77
C ALA A 88 12.46 13.33 0.27
N ARG A 89 12.70 14.53 -0.26
CA ARG A 89 12.35 14.88 -1.64
C ARG A 89 13.16 14.12 -2.70
N ILE A 90 14.36 13.63 -2.39
CA ILE A 90 15.14 12.83 -3.32
C ILE A 90 14.57 11.42 -3.53
N LEU A 91 13.82 10.89 -2.55
CA LEU A 91 13.32 9.51 -2.56
C LEU A 91 12.45 9.18 -3.78
N PRO A 92 11.51 10.03 -4.25
CA PRO A 92 10.73 9.78 -5.47
C PRO A 92 11.53 9.92 -6.78
N ILE A 93 12.76 10.47 -6.73
CA ILE A 93 13.53 10.87 -7.92
C ILE A 93 14.58 9.84 -8.28
N TYR A 94 15.40 9.38 -7.30
CA TYR A 94 16.57 8.53 -7.55
C TYR A 94 16.18 7.04 -7.67
N GLU A 95 17.11 6.20 -8.12
CA GLU A 95 16.93 4.74 -8.31
C GLU A 95 15.71 4.38 -9.18
N GLY A 96 15.51 5.15 -10.23
CA GLY A 96 14.31 5.12 -11.07
C GLY A 96 13.19 5.96 -10.45
N THR A 97 12.76 6.98 -11.19
CA THR A 97 11.68 7.86 -10.71
C THR A 97 10.40 7.08 -10.44
N ASN A 98 9.50 7.62 -9.61
CA ASN A 98 8.22 6.96 -9.34
C ASN A 98 7.38 6.77 -10.61
N GLY A 99 7.52 7.64 -11.61
CA GLY A 99 6.92 7.44 -12.94
C GLY A 99 7.45 6.18 -13.64
N ILE A 100 8.77 5.91 -13.57
CA ILE A 100 9.37 4.68 -14.12
C ILE A 100 8.88 3.45 -13.34
N GLN A 101 8.77 3.53 -12.02
CA GLN A 101 8.20 2.44 -11.20
C GLN A 101 6.74 2.17 -11.56
N ALA A 102 5.97 3.21 -11.81
CA ALA A 102 4.58 3.10 -12.25
C ALA A 102 4.48 2.42 -13.62
N MET A 103 5.32 2.80 -14.57
CA MET A 103 5.39 2.18 -15.89
C MET A 103 5.86 0.72 -15.82
N ASP A 104 6.80 0.39 -14.90
CA ASP A 104 7.21 -0.99 -14.65
C ASP A 104 6.06 -1.83 -14.12
N LEU A 105 5.31 -1.31 -13.13
CA LEU A 105 4.14 -2.00 -12.57
C LEU A 105 3.10 -2.30 -13.66
N VAL A 106 2.69 -1.31 -14.44
CA VAL A 106 1.62 -1.49 -15.41
C VAL A 106 2.10 -2.32 -16.61
N GLY A 107 3.23 -1.93 -17.24
CA GLY A 107 3.68 -2.57 -18.47
C GLY A 107 4.27 -3.96 -18.27
N ARG A 108 5.16 -4.11 -17.26
CA ARG A 108 5.93 -5.34 -17.09
C ARG A 108 5.38 -6.30 -16.02
N LYS A 109 4.45 -5.85 -15.16
CA LYS A 109 3.90 -6.69 -14.08
C LYS A 109 2.41 -6.97 -14.24
N ILE A 110 1.65 -6.05 -14.85
CA ILE A 110 0.21 -6.26 -15.08
C ILE A 110 -0.04 -6.73 -16.50
N ILE A 111 0.41 -5.98 -17.51
CA ILE A 111 0.12 -6.31 -18.92
C ILE A 111 0.81 -7.61 -19.32
N SER A 112 2.06 -7.84 -18.93
CA SER A 112 2.85 -8.98 -19.40
C SER A 112 2.36 -10.35 -18.91
N ASP A 113 1.63 -10.41 -17.79
CA ASP A 113 1.06 -11.64 -17.24
C ASP A 113 -0.47 -11.65 -17.23
N ASP A 114 -1.07 -10.76 -18.03
CA ASP A 114 -2.54 -10.58 -18.12
C ASP A 114 -3.20 -10.33 -16.77
N GLY A 115 -2.49 -9.63 -15.87
CA GLY A 115 -2.96 -9.27 -14.54
C GLY A 115 -2.95 -10.42 -13.52
N LEU A 116 -2.38 -11.58 -13.85
CA LEU A 116 -2.37 -12.76 -12.97
C LEU A 116 -1.81 -12.45 -11.58
N GLY A 117 -0.65 -11.80 -11.52
CA GLY A 117 0.00 -11.54 -10.24
C GLY A 117 -0.81 -10.61 -9.32
N VAL A 118 -1.48 -9.59 -9.87
CA VAL A 118 -2.35 -8.71 -9.07
C VAL A 118 -3.61 -9.45 -8.62
N ARG A 119 -4.19 -10.32 -9.45
CA ARG A 119 -5.34 -11.17 -9.07
C ARG A 119 -4.98 -12.15 -7.95
N GLU A 120 -3.80 -12.78 -8.00
CA GLU A 120 -3.29 -13.62 -6.90
C GLU A 120 -3.16 -12.81 -5.61
N LEU A 121 -2.68 -11.56 -5.69
CA LEU A 121 -2.57 -10.66 -4.54
C LEU A 121 -3.96 -10.28 -3.99
N ILE A 122 -4.93 -10.00 -4.85
CA ILE A 122 -6.33 -9.75 -4.46
C ILE A 122 -6.92 -10.93 -3.70
N LEU A 123 -6.70 -12.16 -4.15
CA LEU A 123 -7.16 -13.37 -3.45
C LEU A 123 -6.58 -13.48 -2.04
N GLU A 124 -5.27 -13.23 -1.86
CA GLU A 124 -4.65 -13.21 -0.53
C GLU A 124 -5.25 -12.13 0.39
N MET A 125 -5.57 -10.96 -0.18
CA MET A 125 -6.23 -9.87 0.56
C MET A 125 -7.66 -10.25 0.95
N GLN A 126 -8.40 -10.96 0.10
CA GLN A 126 -9.75 -11.46 0.39
C GLN A 126 -9.71 -12.51 1.51
N GLU A 127 -8.77 -13.45 1.46
CA GLU A 127 -8.59 -14.46 2.51
C GLU A 127 -8.33 -13.82 3.89
N CYS A 128 -7.54 -12.75 3.93
CA CYS A 128 -7.21 -12.04 5.16
C CYS A 128 -8.47 -11.55 5.91
N VAL A 129 -9.46 -11.00 5.20
CA VAL A 129 -10.64 -10.41 5.84
C VAL A 129 -11.63 -11.42 6.40
N GLU A 130 -11.49 -12.69 6.05
CA GLU A 130 -12.29 -13.78 6.61
C GLU A 130 -11.78 -14.24 7.99
N ALA A 131 -10.66 -13.70 8.48
CA ALA A 131 -10.10 -14.04 9.78
C ALA A 131 -11.06 -13.67 10.92
N PRO A 132 -11.46 -14.62 11.81
CA PRO A 132 -12.43 -14.36 12.87
C PRO A 132 -12.01 -13.29 13.91
N SER A 133 -10.72 -12.99 13.99
CA SER A 133 -10.19 -11.92 14.83
C SER A 133 -10.54 -10.53 14.29
N LEU A 134 -10.55 -10.36 12.99
CA LEU A 134 -10.84 -9.07 12.35
C LEU A 134 -12.31 -8.68 12.52
N THR A 135 -13.25 -9.61 12.35
CA THR A 135 -14.69 -9.32 12.49
C THR A 135 -15.09 -8.86 13.90
N LYS A 136 -14.25 -9.12 14.92
CA LYS A 136 -14.47 -8.66 16.31
C LYS A 136 -13.84 -7.30 16.59
N LEU A 137 -12.79 -6.93 15.86
CA LEU A 137 -11.96 -5.75 16.14
C LEU A 137 -12.19 -4.61 15.14
N ILE A 138 -12.52 -4.94 13.91
CA ILE A 138 -12.78 -4.00 12.80
C ILE A 138 -14.27 -4.03 12.49
N SER A 139 -14.87 -2.87 12.26
CA SER A 139 -16.31 -2.80 11.95
C SER A 139 -16.64 -3.38 10.59
N THR A 140 -17.85 -3.90 10.44
CA THR A 140 -18.35 -4.44 9.16
C THR A 140 -18.21 -3.39 8.04
N SER A 141 -18.55 -2.12 8.31
CA SER A 141 -18.43 -1.05 7.31
C SER A 141 -17.00 -0.79 6.86
N GLN A 142 -16.00 -0.98 7.72
CA GLN A 142 -14.59 -0.86 7.37
C GLN A 142 -14.13 -2.05 6.52
N ILE A 143 -14.57 -3.25 6.87
CA ILE A 143 -14.31 -4.47 6.08
C ILE A 143 -14.97 -4.37 4.69
N ASP A 144 -16.24 -3.93 4.62
CA ASP A 144 -16.95 -3.76 3.35
C ASP A 144 -16.27 -2.72 2.45
N ARG A 145 -15.77 -1.63 3.03
CA ARG A 145 -14.99 -0.61 2.29
C ARG A 145 -13.70 -1.22 1.73
N PHE A 146 -13.02 -2.05 2.49
CA PHE A 146 -11.83 -2.74 2.01
C PHE A 146 -12.18 -3.73 0.90
N LYS A 147 -13.21 -4.57 1.07
CA LYS A 147 -13.69 -5.49 0.02
C LYS A 147 -14.05 -4.73 -1.27
N LYS A 148 -14.76 -3.61 -1.15
CA LYS A 148 -15.07 -2.75 -2.31
C LYS A 148 -13.81 -2.24 -3.02
N SER A 149 -12.75 -1.91 -2.27
CA SER A 149 -11.48 -1.50 -2.89
C SER A 149 -10.81 -2.62 -3.68
N LEU A 150 -11.01 -3.88 -3.30
CA LEU A 150 -10.52 -5.05 -4.05
C LEU A 150 -11.31 -5.26 -5.34
N ASP A 151 -12.63 -5.08 -5.32
CA ASP A 151 -13.47 -5.12 -6.52
C ASP A 151 -13.07 -4.04 -7.53
N ASP A 152 -12.81 -2.82 -7.04
CA ASP A 152 -12.36 -1.70 -7.88
C ASP A 152 -10.94 -1.93 -8.43
N LEU A 153 -10.08 -2.61 -7.67
CA LEU A 153 -8.75 -3.02 -8.14
C LEU A 153 -8.84 -4.08 -9.24
N GLU A 154 -9.71 -5.08 -9.09
CA GLU A 154 -9.96 -6.08 -10.15
C GLU A 154 -10.52 -5.43 -11.42
N ALA A 155 -11.45 -4.47 -11.27
CA ALA A 155 -11.95 -3.69 -12.39
C ALA A 155 -10.83 -2.90 -13.08
N THR A 156 -9.90 -2.33 -12.30
CA THR A 156 -8.72 -1.63 -12.83
C THR A 156 -7.82 -2.56 -13.62
N VAL A 157 -7.51 -3.76 -13.11
CA VAL A 157 -6.73 -4.78 -13.83
C VAL A 157 -7.40 -5.13 -15.15
N SER A 158 -8.72 -5.34 -15.13
CA SER A 158 -9.50 -5.65 -16.32
C SER A 158 -9.51 -4.52 -17.35
N ILE A 159 -9.51 -3.25 -16.91
CA ILE A 159 -9.38 -2.08 -17.79
C ILE A 159 -7.99 -2.06 -18.44
N ILE A 160 -6.93 -2.26 -17.65
CA ILE A 160 -5.53 -2.24 -18.14
C ILE A 160 -5.30 -3.33 -19.17
N THR A 161 -5.72 -4.57 -18.90
CA THR A 161 -5.49 -5.71 -19.78
C THR A 161 -6.25 -5.57 -21.10
N LYS A 162 -7.47 -5.01 -21.09
CA LYS A 162 -8.24 -4.72 -22.30
C LYS A 162 -7.61 -3.65 -23.20
N ASN A 163 -6.84 -2.72 -22.62
CA ASN A 163 -6.21 -1.62 -23.35
C ASN A 163 -4.68 -1.78 -23.42
N SER A 164 -4.18 -3.01 -23.32
CA SER A 164 -2.74 -3.33 -23.23
C SER A 164 -1.91 -2.82 -24.40
N GLU A 165 -2.48 -2.71 -25.60
CA GLU A 165 -1.81 -2.23 -26.80
C GLU A 165 -1.72 -0.68 -26.87
N ASP A 166 -2.52 0.04 -26.09
CA ASP A 166 -2.53 1.49 -26.05
C ASP A 166 -1.47 2.04 -25.09
N LYS A 167 -0.33 2.43 -25.65
CA LYS A 167 0.80 2.98 -24.88
C LYS A 167 0.49 4.36 -24.30
N GLU A 168 -0.35 5.17 -24.97
CA GLU A 168 -0.73 6.48 -24.47
C GLU A 168 -1.65 6.33 -23.26
N PHE A 169 -2.63 5.46 -23.34
CA PHE A 169 -3.48 5.08 -22.22
C PHE A 169 -2.63 4.58 -21.04
N THR A 170 -1.74 3.60 -21.27
CA THR A 170 -0.85 3.06 -20.24
C THR A 170 -0.05 4.16 -19.54
N GLY A 171 0.52 5.10 -20.31
CA GLY A 171 1.28 6.22 -19.75
C GLY A 171 0.42 7.14 -18.86
N LYS A 172 -0.83 7.39 -19.25
CA LYS A 172 -1.74 8.27 -18.51
C LYS A 172 -2.15 7.69 -17.15
N ILE A 173 -2.37 6.37 -17.08
CA ILE A 173 -2.93 5.73 -15.87
C ILE A 173 -1.89 5.12 -14.93
N ALA A 174 -0.63 5.02 -15.38
CA ALA A 174 0.38 4.24 -14.65
C ALA A 174 0.60 4.73 -13.22
N PHE A 175 0.73 6.04 -13.01
CA PHE A 175 0.97 6.60 -11.68
C PHE A 175 -0.23 6.41 -10.74
N ASP A 176 -1.45 6.65 -11.24
CA ASP A 176 -2.68 6.43 -10.48
C ASP A 176 -2.84 4.95 -10.12
N THR A 177 -2.50 4.02 -11.03
CA THR A 177 -2.48 2.59 -10.75
C THR A 177 -1.50 2.24 -9.63
N LEU A 178 -0.28 2.75 -9.67
CA LEU A 178 0.72 2.52 -8.63
C LEU A 178 0.22 3.03 -7.27
N MET A 179 -0.34 4.23 -7.21
CA MET A 179 -0.87 4.82 -5.97
C MET A 179 -2.07 4.04 -5.45
N MET A 180 -2.95 3.57 -6.33
CA MET A 180 -4.10 2.73 -5.97
C MET A 180 -3.66 1.39 -5.37
N VAL A 181 -2.79 0.65 -6.06
CA VAL A 181 -2.26 -0.64 -5.58
C VAL A 181 -1.55 -0.45 -4.25
N GLY A 182 -0.72 0.59 -4.10
CA GLY A 182 -0.01 0.89 -2.86
C GLY A 182 -0.94 1.18 -1.69
N THR A 183 -1.95 2.03 -1.91
CA THR A 183 -2.94 2.39 -0.86
C THR A 183 -3.73 1.17 -0.38
N ILE A 184 -4.17 0.31 -1.30
CA ILE A 184 -4.94 -0.90 -0.96
C ILE A 184 -4.03 -1.96 -0.31
N SER A 185 -2.83 -2.20 -0.83
CA SER A 185 -1.88 -3.15 -0.25
C SER A 185 -1.45 -2.73 1.16
N ALA A 186 -1.27 -1.43 1.40
CA ALA A 186 -0.96 -0.90 2.72
C ALA A 186 -2.14 -1.08 3.71
N ALA A 187 -3.39 -0.91 3.27
CA ALA A 187 -4.58 -1.22 4.07
C ALA A 187 -4.63 -2.71 4.47
N TRP A 188 -4.32 -3.60 3.53
CA TRP A 188 -4.19 -5.03 3.81
C TRP A 188 -3.14 -5.31 4.89
N GLN A 189 -1.96 -4.68 4.81
CA GLN A 189 -0.92 -4.84 5.83
C GLN A 189 -1.36 -4.35 7.21
N MET A 190 -2.19 -3.31 7.26
CA MET A 190 -2.79 -2.84 8.52
C MET A 190 -3.77 -3.87 9.10
N LEU A 191 -4.60 -4.50 8.28
CA LEU A 191 -5.50 -5.58 8.71
C LEU A 191 -4.72 -6.81 9.20
N LEU A 192 -3.68 -7.24 8.48
CA LEU A 192 -2.77 -8.31 8.91
C LEU A 192 -2.10 -7.99 10.25
N SER A 193 -1.70 -6.73 10.45
CA SER A 193 -1.10 -6.28 11.72
C SER A 193 -2.06 -6.44 12.89
N VAL A 194 -3.35 -6.15 12.72
CA VAL A 194 -4.39 -6.37 13.74
C VAL A 194 -4.58 -7.87 14.00
N GLU A 195 -4.66 -8.67 12.96
CA GLU A 195 -4.82 -10.12 13.07
C GLU A 195 -3.65 -10.72 13.85
N ARG A 196 -2.40 -10.41 13.47
CA ARG A 196 -1.19 -10.89 14.14
C ARG A 196 -1.07 -10.39 15.58
N ALA A 197 -1.42 -9.13 15.86
CA ALA A 197 -1.46 -8.60 17.23
C ALA A 197 -2.51 -9.33 18.08
N SER A 198 -3.67 -9.68 17.50
CA SER A 198 -4.70 -10.48 18.19
C SER A 198 -4.21 -11.90 18.54
N VAL A 199 -3.49 -12.55 17.61
CA VAL A 199 -2.88 -13.87 17.87
C VAL A 199 -1.82 -13.76 18.96
N ALA A 200 -0.93 -12.78 18.89
CA ALA A 200 0.11 -12.54 19.90
C ALA A 200 -0.47 -12.28 21.29
N PHE A 201 -1.55 -11.49 21.36
CA PHE A 201 -2.27 -11.25 22.62
C PHE A 201 -2.86 -12.54 23.21
N LYS A 202 -3.54 -13.37 22.40
CA LYS A 202 -4.09 -14.66 22.83
C LYS A 202 -3.03 -15.63 23.34
N ASN A 203 -1.84 -15.57 22.77
CA ASN A 203 -0.69 -16.40 23.14
C ASN A 203 0.12 -15.80 24.30
N ASN A 204 -0.33 -14.72 24.94
CA ASN A 204 0.37 -14.00 26.01
C ASN A 204 1.78 -13.50 25.61
N THR A 205 2.03 -13.26 24.34
CA THR A 205 3.30 -12.71 23.81
C THR A 205 3.22 -11.21 23.51
N SER A 206 2.05 -10.58 23.75
CA SER A 206 1.84 -9.15 23.58
C SER A 206 0.79 -8.62 24.55
N SER A 207 0.78 -7.30 24.82
CA SER A 207 -0.17 -6.66 25.72
C SER A 207 -1.50 -6.30 25.03
N SER A 208 -2.55 -6.13 25.85
CA SER A 208 -3.84 -5.62 25.39
C SER A 208 -3.73 -4.18 24.84
N GLU A 209 -2.82 -3.39 25.39
CA GLU A 209 -2.55 -2.03 24.95
C GLU A 209 -1.97 -2.00 23.52
N PHE A 210 -1.00 -2.89 23.24
CA PHE A 210 -0.45 -3.03 21.89
C PHE A 210 -1.52 -3.44 20.88
N LEU A 211 -2.37 -4.42 21.21
CA LEU A 211 -3.48 -4.82 20.34
C LEU A 211 -4.44 -3.65 20.08
N LYS A 212 -4.81 -2.92 21.15
CA LYS A 212 -5.67 -1.74 21.03
C LYS A 212 -5.04 -0.69 20.12
N GLU A 213 -3.77 -0.36 20.32
CA GLU A 213 -3.05 0.63 19.53
C GLU A 213 -3.00 0.25 18.04
N LYS A 214 -2.67 -1.01 17.72
CA LYS A 214 -2.67 -1.51 16.34
C LYS A 214 -4.06 -1.44 15.71
N THR A 215 -5.08 -1.81 16.47
CA THR A 215 -6.47 -1.77 16.01
C THR A 215 -6.92 -0.34 15.69
N GLU A 216 -6.66 0.63 16.58
CA GLU A 216 -7.03 2.04 16.35
C GLU A 216 -6.26 2.65 15.16
N THR A 217 -4.97 2.31 14.99
CA THR A 217 -4.17 2.76 13.86
C THR A 217 -4.71 2.20 12.53
N ALA A 218 -5.09 0.91 12.51
CA ALA A 218 -5.69 0.29 11.34
C ALA A 218 -7.06 0.89 10.99
N LYS A 219 -7.93 1.09 11.97
CA LYS A 219 -9.23 1.77 11.78
C LYS A 219 -9.04 3.16 11.18
N HIS A 220 -8.10 3.93 11.70
CA HIS A 220 -7.79 5.25 11.17
C HIS A 220 -7.36 5.18 9.70
N TYR A 221 -6.50 4.21 9.35
CA TYR A 221 -6.09 4.00 7.96
C TYR A 221 -7.30 3.69 7.06
N LEU A 222 -8.15 2.75 7.47
CA LEU A 222 -9.33 2.33 6.72
C LEU A 222 -10.35 3.46 6.53
N ASP A 223 -10.45 4.37 7.50
CA ASP A 223 -11.43 5.47 7.46
C ASP A 223 -10.93 6.71 6.70
N PHE A 224 -9.63 7.03 6.78
CA PHE A 224 -9.10 8.32 6.31
C PHE A 224 -8.04 8.20 5.20
N ILE A 225 -7.37 7.06 5.06
CA ILE A 225 -6.31 6.87 4.06
C ILE A 225 -6.80 5.98 2.92
N LEU A 226 -7.37 4.83 3.21
CA LEU A 226 -7.87 3.92 2.19
C LEU A 226 -8.79 4.61 1.16
N PRO A 227 -9.76 5.49 1.54
CA PRO A 227 -10.65 6.10 0.56
C PRO A 227 -9.97 6.93 -0.53
N ARG A 228 -8.68 7.25 -0.37
CA ARG A 228 -7.91 8.01 -1.38
C ARG A 228 -7.78 7.24 -2.70
N TYR A 229 -7.84 5.90 -2.68
CA TYR A 229 -7.81 5.07 -3.89
C TYR A 229 -8.95 5.42 -4.87
N LEU A 230 -10.08 5.93 -4.38
CA LEU A 230 -11.23 6.30 -5.20
C LEU A 230 -10.91 7.39 -6.23
N SER A 231 -10.03 8.35 -5.87
CA SER A 231 -9.55 9.37 -6.81
C SER A 231 -8.76 8.72 -7.95
N ASN A 232 -7.85 7.81 -7.61
CA ASN A 232 -7.05 7.10 -8.61
C ASN A 232 -7.94 6.23 -9.52
N PHE A 233 -8.87 5.46 -8.93
CA PHE A 233 -9.83 4.65 -9.67
C PHE A 233 -10.69 5.49 -10.62
N SER A 234 -11.17 6.65 -10.16
CA SER A 234 -11.95 7.58 -11.00
C SER A 234 -11.14 8.10 -12.19
N THR A 235 -9.88 8.47 -11.97
CA THR A 235 -8.96 8.90 -13.06
C THR A 235 -8.77 7.79 -14.08
N ILE A 236 -8.44 6.57 -13.63
CA ILE A 236 -8.21 5.42 -14.52
C ILE A 236 -9.47 5.11 -15.33
N SER A 237 -10.64 5.10 -14.70
CA SER A 237 -11.91 4.81 -15.36
C SER A 237 -12.27 5.87 -16.41
N ALA A 238 -12.00 7.14 -16.14
CA ALA A 238 -12.28 8.25 -17.06
C ALA A 238 -11.38 8.21 -18.32
N CYS A 239 -10.18 7.61 -18.25
CA CYS A 239 -9.29 7.49 -19.39
C CYS A 239 -9.73 6.44 -20.43
N THR A 240 -10.78 5.65 -20.15
CA THR A 240 -11.33 4.63 -21.07
C THR A 240 -12.45 5.12 -21.95
N SER A 241 -12.87 6.39 -21.80
CA SER A 241 -13.99 7.01 -22.55
C SER A 241 -13.56 7.70 -23.83
#